data_3d08a1373fc85c2907e456cc74df71d0
#
_entry.id   3d08a1373fc85c2907e456cc74df71d0
#
_cell.length_a   1.000
_cell.length_b   1.000
_cell.length_c   1.000
_cell.angle_alpha   90.00
_cell.angle_beta   90.00
_cell.angle_gamma   90.00
#
_symmetry.space_group_name_H-M   'P 1'
#
loop_
_entity.id
_entity.type
_entity.pdbx_description
1 polymer ?
#
loop_
_entity_poly.entity_id
_entity_poly.type
_entity_poly.pdbx_seq_one_letter_code
_entity_poly.pdbx_strand_id
1 'polypeptide(L)'
;LSGFSGLKDYSLEFISFVSPELKITSAKGKSFEFTEKIRVFLEDENISYSLSYEDKTLFSMNENTRIVTLRGVDQGFPKRSVDSMLYQGRWFNLESNEVVVGLGAAYDLGVSTFDAVNPIKLYAPRAGKGQVFSERDILKSTNVMASGIFTLNEELNNSLVFADIDLVKNLFD
;
A
#
# COMPACT_ATOMS: atom_id res chain seq x y z
N LEU A 1 16.98 -10.29 -32.23
CA LEU A 1 17.64 -9.89 -30.96
C LEU A 1 17.20 -8.51 -30.42
N SER A 2 16.60 -7.63 -31.25
CA SER A 2 16.14 -6.28 -30.85
C SER A 2 14.82 -6.26 -30.07
N GLY A 3 13.95 -7.24 -30.23
CA GLY A 3 12.65 -7.31 -29.54
C GLY A 3 12.76 -7.61 -28.04
N PHE A 4 13.79 -8.36 -27.63
CA PHE A 4 14.02 -8.70 -26.21
C PHE A 4 14.59 -7.53 -25.41
N SER A 5 15.39 -6.68 -26.07
CA SER A 5 15.95 -5.47 -25.45
C SER A 5 14.84 -4.44 -25.19
N GLY A 6 13.94 -4.21 -26.15
CA GLY A 6 12.82 -3.28 -25.98
C GLY A 6 11.83 -3.68 -24.89
N LEU A 7 11.55 -4.98 -24.73
CA LEU A 7 10.71 -5.51 -23.66
C LEU A 7 11.37 -5.35 -22.28
N LYS A 8 12.69 -5.53 -22.21
CA LYS A 8 13.45 -5.37 -20.97
C LYS A 8 13.52 -3.89 -20.55
N ASP A 9 13.74 -3.00 -21.49
CA ASP A 9 13.78 -1.56 -21.25
C ASP A 9 12.39 -1.04 -20.85
N TYR A 10 11.32 -1.51 -21.49
CA TYR A 10 9.94 -1.20 -21.13
C TYR A 10 9.57 -1.69 -19.74
N SER A 11 9.97 -2.92 -19.36
CA SER A 11 9.75 -3.47 -18.03
C SER A 11 10.51 -2.71 -16.95
N LEU A 12 11.76 -2.30 -17.22
CA LEU A 12 12.58 -1.51 -16.29
C LEU A 12 12.03 -0.10 -16.13
N GLU A 13 11.57 0.54 -17.19
CA GLU A 13 10.93 1.85 -17.13
C GLU A 13 9.65 1.82 -16.32
N PHE A 14 8.82 0.78 -16.47
CA PHE A 14 7.58 0.59 -15.69
C PHE A 14 7.85 0.36 -14.21
N ILE A 15 8.88 -0.40 -13.86
CA ILE A 15 9.30 -0.63 -12.46
C ILE A 15 9.83 0.68 -11.85
N SER A 16 10.50 1.52 -12.63
CA SER A 16 11.08 2.76 -12.14
C SER A 16 10.04 3.81 -11.71
N PHE A 17 8.83 3.81 -12.26
CA PHE A 17 7.76 4.74 -11.86
C PHE A 17 7.19 4.47 -10.47
N VAL A 18 7.27 3.24 -9.98
CA VAL A 18 6.70 2.81 -8.68
C VAL A 18 7.77 2.47 -7.67
N SER A 19 8.96 2.12 -8.13
CA SER A 19 10.13 1.89 -7.28
C SER A 19 10.98 3.14 -7.26
N PRO A 20 11.31 3.65 -6.07
CA PRO A 20 12.20 4.80 -5.95
C PRO A 20 13.61 4.42 -6.43
N GLU A 21 14.36 5.40 -6.95
CA GLU A 21 15.78 5.21 -7.30
C GLU A 21 16.61 4.80 -6.09
N LEU A 22 16.23 5.28 -4.91
CA LEU A 22 16.87 4.95 -3.63
C LEU A 22 15.79 4.66 -2.58
N LYS A 23 15.94 3.54 -1.87
CA LYS A 23 15.08 3.16 -0.75
C LYS A 23 15.90 3.06 0.53
N ILE A 24 15.52 3.81 1.55
CA ILE A 24 16.09 3.72 2.90
C ILE A 24 15.18 2.81 3.73
N THR A 25 15.75 1.78 4.33
CA THR A 25 15.04 0.83 5.18
C THR A 25 15.71 0.68 6.52
N SER A 26 14.98 0.19 7.52
CA SER A 26 15.56 -0.12 8.83
C SER A 26 16.63 -1.21 8.71
N ALA A 27 17.73 -1.02 9.40
CA ALA A 27 18.77 -2.06 9.56
C ALA A 27 18.36 -3.14 10.57
N LYS A 28 17.43 -2.82 11.48
CA LYS A 28 16.91 -3.74 12.50
C LYS A 28 15.40 -3.50 12.69
N GLY A 29 14.61 -4.57 12.55
CA GLY A 29 13.16 -4.49 12.68
C GLY A 29 12.46 -4.06 11.38
N LYS A 30 11.15 -3.82 11.46
CA LYS A 30 10.28 -3.53 10.31
C LYS A 30 10.23 -2.05 9.94
N SER A 31 10.53 -1.16 10.87
CA SER A 31 10.42 0.29 10.70
C SER A 31 11.56 1.01 11.40
N PHE A 32 11.75 2.27 11.07
CA PHE A 32 12.63 3.19 11.77
C PHE A 32 11.93 4.53 11.99
N GLU A 33 12.38 5.26 12.98
CA GLU A 33 11.85 6.60 13.26
C GLU A 33 12.40 7.61 12.25
N PHE A 34 11.49 8.29 11.56
CA PHE A 34 11.86 9.39 10.66
C PHE A 34 12.09 10.66 11.49
N THR A 35 13.34 10.86 11.90
CA THR A 35 13.74 11.95 12.81
C THR A 35 13.85 13.28 12.09
N GLU A 36 13.75 14.36 12.87
CA GLU A 36 13.98 15.73 12.38
C GLU A 36 15.36 15.89 11.69
N LYS A 37 16.38 15.19 12.18
CA LYS A 37 17.72 15.18 11.57
C LYS A 37 17.70 14.67 10.13
N ILE A 38 16.95 13.58 9.88
CA ILE A 38 16.83 13.00 8.54
C ILE A 38 16.06 13.97 7.65
N ARG A 39 14.98 14.56 8.14
CA ARG A 39 14.18 15.55 7.40
C ARG A 39 15.02 16.73 6.96
N VAL A 40 15.70 17.37 7.88
CA VAL A 40 16.55 18.55 7.61
C VAL A 40 17.65 18.20 6.60
N PHE A 41 18.31 17.04 6.76
CA PHE A 41 19.34 16.60 5.80
C PHE A 41 18.78 16.46 4.38
N LEU A 42 17.62 15.84 4.21
CA LEU A 42 17.01 15.66 2.89
C LEU A 42 16.57 16.97 2.26
N GLU A 43 16.06 17.91 3.08
CA GLU A 43 15.66 19.24 2.65
C GLU A 43 16.88 20.09 2.24
N ASP A 44 17.97 20.07 3.03
CA ASP A 44 19.20 20.80 2.75
C ASP A 44 19.86 20.32 1.45
N GLU A 45 19.82 19.02 1.19
CA GLU A 45 20.34 18.40 -0.05
C GLU A 45 19.34 18.50 -1.23
N ASN A 46 18.18 19.12 -1.03
CA ASN A 46 17.10 19.28 -2.02
C ASN A 46 16.66 17.94 -2.61
N ILE A 47 16.57 16.88 -1.75
CA ILE A 47 16.14 15.54 -2.12
C ILE A 47 14.63 15.41 -1.89
N SER A 48 13.89 15.13 -2.96
CA SER A 48 12.46 14.79 -2.85
C SER A 48 12.31 13.36 -2.30
N TYR A 49 11.47 13.19 -1.30
CA TYR A 49 11.23 11.89 -0.68
C TYR A 49 9.74 11.64 -0.41
N SER A 50 9.40 10.38 -0.20
CA SER A 50 8.09 9.94 0.27
C SER A 50 8.30 8.92 1.38
N LEU A 51 7.46 9.02 2.42
CA LEU A 51 7.43 8.03 3.48
C LEU A 51 6.50 6.88 3.11
N SER A 52 6.91 5.67 3.44
CA SER A 52 6.06 4.49 3.30
C SER A 52 6.19 3.55 4.48
N TYR A 53 5.08 2.91 4.82
CA TYR A 53 5.02 1.83 5.80
C TYR A 53 4.25 0.66 5.19
N GLU A 54 4.80 -0.56 5.23
CA GLU A 54 4.13 -1.72 4.65
C GLU A 54 4.22 -2.95 5.55
N ASP A 55 3.12 -3.67 5.62
CA ASP A 55 3.07 -5.00 6.25
C ASP A 55 1.97 -5.85 5.60
N LYS A 56 1.97 -7.14 5.91
CA LYS A 56 0.95 -8.08 5.46
C LYS A 56 -0.34 -7.91 6.27
N THR A 57 -1.45 -7.84 5.57
CA THR A 57 -2.80 -7.76 6.15
C THR A 57 -3.70 -8.83 5.55
N LEU A 58 -4.70 -9.27 6.30
CA LEU A 58 -5.80 -10.02 5.74
C LEU A 58 -6.84 -9.04 5.21
N PHE A 59 -7.05 -9.07 3.92
CA PHE A 59 -8.04 -8.30 3.20
C PHE A 59 -9.29 -9.17 3.01
N SER A 60 -10.44 -8.71 3.47
CA SER A 60 -11.68 -9.45 3.45
C SER A 60 -12.81 -8.62 2.86
N MET A 61 -13.57 -9.20 1.94
CA MET A 61 -14.77 -8.62 1.38
C MET A 61 -15.82 -9.72 1.20
N ASN A 62 -17.00 -9.53 1.80
CA ASN A 62 -18.03 -10.57 1.91
C ASN A 62 -17.42 -11.84 2.56
N GLU A 63 -17.49 -12.99 1.89
CA GLU A 63 -16.93 -14.26 2.37
C GLU A 63 -15.53 -14.55 1.80
N ASN A 64 -15.03 -13.69 0.92
CA ASN A 64 -13.72 -13.84 0.29
C ASN A 64 -12.63 -13.15 1.12
N THR A 65 -11.51 -13.83 1.28
CA THR A 65 -10.36 -13.31 2.01
C THR A 65 -9.06 -13.55 1.24
N ARG A 66 -8.11 -12.63 1.39
CA ARG A 66 -6.78 -12.72 0.78
C ARG A 66 -5.74 -12.04 1.66
N ILE A 67 -4.55 -12.61 1.72
CA ILE A 67 -3.41 -11.92 2.31
C ILE A 67 -2.79 -11.01 1.25
N VAL A 68 -2.69 -9.72 1.57
CA VAL A 68 -2.09 -8.70 0.71
C VAL A 68 -1.01 -7.93 1.47
N THR A 69 -0.14 -7.26 0.74
CA THR A 69 0.74 -6.23 1.30
C THR A 69 -0.02 -4.92 1.31
N LEU A 70 -0.28 -4.37 2.48
CA LEU A 70 -0.85 -3.04 2.64
C LEU A 70 0.30 -2.04 2.75
N ARG A 71 0.40 -1.13 1.77
CA ARG A 71 1.42 -0.09 1.71
C ARG A 71 0.79 1.27 1.95
N GLY A 72 1.10 1.84 3.10
CA GLY A 72 0.80 3.23 3.40
C GLY A 72 1.83 4.14 2.76
N VAL A 73 1.37 5.20 2.13
CA VAL A 73 2.21 6.26 1.57
C VAL A 73 1.70 7.63 1.99
N ASP A 74 2.60 8.59 2.10
CA ASP A 74 2.28 9.97 2.45
C ASP A 74 1.99 10.83 1.21
N GLN A 75 1.76 12.13 1.45
CA GLN A 75 1.54 13.12 0.39
C GLN A 75 2.74 13.30 -0.56
N GLY A 76 3.93 12.86 -0.16
CA GLY A 76 5.15 12.91 -0.98
C GLY A 76 5.18 11.84 -2.08
N PHE A 77 4.24 10.90 -2.08
CA PHE A 77 4.21 9.84 -3.09
C PHE A 77 4.01 10.44 -4.50
N PRO A 78 4.87 10.10 -5.49
CA PRO A 78 4.92 10.80 -6.75
C PRO A 78 3.60 10.73 -7.55
N LYS A 79 3.01 11.89 -7.83
CA LYS A 79 1.77 11.98 -8.64
C LYS A 79 1.92 11.31 -10.01
N ARG A 80 3.09 11.43 -10.64
CA ARG A 80 3.38 10.77 -11.91
C ARG A 80 3.25 9.25 -11.82
N SER A 81 3.66 8.66 -10.69
CA SER A 81 3.49 7.23 -10.44
C SER A 81 2.01 6.86 -10.33
N VAL A 82 1.24 7.67 -9.59
CA VAL A 82 -0.22 7.48 -9.47
C VAL A 82 -0.88 7.52 -10.85
N ASP A 83 -0.62 8.57 -11.63
CA ASP A 83 -1.24 8.77 -12.94
C ASP A 83 -0.88 7.65 -13.93
N SER A 84 0.32 7.05 -13.80
CA SER A 84 0.76 5.97 -14.67
C SER A 84 0.14 4.61 -14.35
N MET A 85 -0.22 4.35 -13.10
CA MET A 85 -0.71 3.04 -12.65
C MET A 85 -2.22 2.99 -12.42
N LEU A 86 -2.89 4.12 -12.20
CA LEU A 86 -4.31 4.17 -11.90
C LEU A 86 -5.14 3.71 -13.13
N TYR A 87 -5.86 2.61 -12.95
CA TYR A 87 -6.68 1.99 -14.00
C TYR A 87 -8.14 2.47 -13.96
N GLN A 88 -8.71 2.55 -12.75
CA GLN A 88 -10.11 2.94 -12.53
C GLN A 88 -10.24 3.74 -11.24
N GLY A 89 -11.22 4.66 -11.20
CA GLY A 89 -11.50 5.47 -10.01
C GLY A 89 -10.50 6.59 -9.81
N ARG A 90 -10.11 6.84 -8.57
CA ARG A 90 -9.14 7.86 -8.19
C ARG A 90 -8.20 7.37 -7.08
N TRP A 91 -7.10 8.08 -6.89
CA TRP A 91 -6.26 7.89 -5.71
C TRP A 91 -7.03 8.21 -4.43
N PHE A 92 -6.65 7.57 -3.33
CA PHE A 92 -7.28 7.82 -2.04
C PHE A 92 -7.04 9.27 -1.56
N ASN A 93 -7.95 9.79 -0.77
CA ASN A 93 -7.73 11.04 -0.05
C ASN A 93 -6.91 10.76 1.21
N LEU A 94 -6.05 11.73 1.58
CA LEU A 94 -5.34 11.68 2.86
C LEU A 94 -6.35 11.75 4.01
N GLU A 95 -5.98 11.15 5.15
CA GLU A 95 -6.82 11.10 6.36
C GLU A 95 -8.19 10.43 6.13
N SER A 96 -8.30 9.58 5.12
CA SER A 96 -9.54 8.84 4.81
C SER A 96 -9.37 7.34 4.98
N ASN A 97 -10.48 6.63 5.11
CA ASN A 97 -10.51 5.17 5.10
C ASN A 97 -10.67 4.63 3.67
N GLU A 98 -9.90 5.18 2.74
CA GLU A 98 -9.91 4.77 1.35
C GLU A 98 -8.65 4.00 0.99
N VAL A 99 -8.79 3.06 0.05
CA VAL A 99 -7.68 2.25 -0.46
C VAL A 99 -7.70 2.20 -1.98
N VAL A 100 -6.53 1.98 -2.58
CA VAL A 100 -6.40 1.69 -4.01
C VAL A 100 -5.87 0.26 -4.16
N VAL A 101 -6.63 -0.58 -4.83
CA VAL A 101 -6.46 -2.03 -4.86
C VAL A 101 -5.86 -2.46 -6.19
N GLY A 102 -4.96 -3.42 -6.18
CA GLY A 102 -4.44 -4.01 -7.42
C GLY A 102 -5.53 -4.74 -8.22
N LEU A 103 -5.50 -4.64 -9.54
CA LEU A 103 -6.53 -5.16 -10.43
C LEU A 103 -6.84 -6.64 -10.21
N GLY A 104 -5.82 -7.48 -10.03
CA GLY A 104 -6.00 -8.90 -9.80
C GLY A 104 -6.69 -9.21 -8.45
N ALA A 105 -6.25 -8.54 -7.38
CA ALA A 105 -6.89 -8.67 -6.08
C ALA A 105 -8.34 -8.15 -6.09
N ALA A 106 -8.60 -7.06 -6.79
CA ALA A 106 -9.94 -6.51 -6.93
C ALA A 106 -10.87 -7.48 -7.67
N TYR A 107 -10.38 -8.09 -8.75
CA TYR A 107 -11.14 -9.08 -9.52
C TYR A 107 -11.48 -10.32 -8.67
N ASP A 108 -10.48 -10.90 -8.00
CA ASP A 108 -10.64 -12.13 -7.21
C ASP A 108 -11.59 -11.96 -6.02
N LEU A 109 -11.62 -10.76 -5.44
CA LEU A 109 -12.43 -10.45 -4.26
C LEU A 109 -13.78 -9.79 -4.59
N GLY A 110 -14.01 -9.45 -5.86
CA GLY A 110 -15.23 -8.77 -6.30
C GLY A 110 -15.30 -7.30 -5.85
N VAL A 111 -14.14 -6.64 -5.71
CA VAL A 111 -14.06 -5.23 -5.28
C VAL A 111 -14.50 -4.30 -6.40
N SER A 112 -15.43 -3.40 -6.08
CA SER A 112 -15.84 -2.29 -6.92
C SER A 112 -15.46 -0.96 -6.27
N THR A 113 -15.14 0.04 -7.08
CA THR A 113 -14.84 1.38 -6.58
C THR A 113 -16.09 2.06 -6.03
N PHE A 114 -15.94 2.75 -4.89
CA PHE A 114 -16.99 3.51 -4.20
C PHE A 114 -18.21 2.66 -3.75
N ASP A 115 -17.98 1.36 -3.50
CA ASP A 115 -19.04 0.49 -2.94
C ASP A 115 -19.14 0.73 -1.42
N ALA A 116 -20.11 1.53 -1.04
CA ALA A 116 -20.39 1.82 0.37
C ALA A 116 -21.24 0.73 1.06
N VAL A 117 -21.83 -0.17 0.28
CA VAL A 117 -22.71 -1.24 0.80
C VAL A 117 -21.89 -2.42 1.30
N ASN A 118 -20.82 -2.75 0.58
CA ASN A 118 -19.95 -3.87 0.89
C ASN A 118 -18.56 -3.37 1.30
N PRO A 119 -18.34 -2.95 2.56
CA PRO A 119 -17.06 -2.45 3.00
C PRO A 119 -16.01 -3.55 3.02
N ILE A 120 -14.82 -3.18 2.65
CA ILE A 120 -13.64 -4.03 2.79
C ILE A 120 -13.18 -3.99 4.24
N LYS A 121 -12.87 -5.15 4.83
CA LYS A 121 -12.23 -5.26 6.14
C LYS A 121 -10.77 -5.61 6.00
N LEU A 122 -9.93 -4.82 6.64
CA LEU A 122 -8.51 -5.10 6.82
C LEU A 122 -8.27 -5.61 8.23
N TYR A 123 -7.50 -6.69 8.36
CA TYR A 123 -7.16 -7.27 9.66
C TYR A 123 -5.64 -7.35 9.81
N ALA A 124 -5.14 -6.90 10.94
CA ALA A 124 -3.75 -7.02 11.33
C ALA A 124 -3.62 -7.73 12.68
N PRO A 125 -2.53 -8.48 12.92
CA PRO A 125 -2.24 -9.04 14.23
C PRO A 125 -2.10 -7.90 15.26
N ARG A 126 -2.75 -8.01 16.43
CA ARG A 126 -2.49 -7.10 17.53
C ARG A 126 -1.08 -7.33 18.08
N ALA A 127 -0.30 -6.27 18.15
CA ALA A 127 0.92 -6.28 18.94
C ALA A 127 0.52 -6.26 20.43
N GLY A 128 0.60 -7.40 21.13
CA GLY A 128 0.20 -7.45 22.53
C GLY A 128 0.77 -8.62 23.29
N LYS A 129 1.30 -8.33 24.47
CA LYS A 129 1.65 -9.29 25.52
C LYS A 129 0.44 -9.41 26.45
N GLY A 130 -0.52 -10.25 26.13
CA GLY A 130 -1.67 -10.48 26.99
C GLY A 130 -2.24 -11.88 26.85
N GLN A 131 -3.03 -12.32 27.85
CA GLN A 131 -3.80 -13.55 27.74
C GLN A 131 -4.86 -13.35 26.67
N VAL A 132 -4.84 -14.23 25.66
CA VAL A 132 -5.81 -14.24 24.56
C VAL A 132 -7.05 -14.98 25.04
N PHE A 133 -8.17 -14.27 25.21
CA PHE A 133 -9.44 -14.86 25.63
C PHE A 133 -10.41 -15.13 24.46
N SER A 134 -10.19 -14.47 23.31
CA SER A 134 -11.00 -14.67 22.12
C SER A 134 -10.23 -14.35 20.84
N GLU A 135 -10.70 -14.82 19.67
CA GLU A 135 -10.14 -14.45 18.37
C GLU A 135 -10.16 -12.94 18.11
N ARG A 136 -11.11 -12.22 18.72
CA ARG A 136 -11.22 -10.74 18.64
C ARG A 136 -10.09 -10.02 19.36
N ASP A 137 -9.45 -10.68 20.32
CA ASP A 137 -8.32 -10.10 21.07
C ASP A 137 -7.00 -10.21 20.31
N ILE A 138 -6.97 -11.04 19.24
CA ILE A 138 -5.76 -11.30 18.44
C ILE A 138 -5.64 -10.34 17.24
N LEU A 139 -6.78 -9.88 16.71
CA LEU A 139 -6.83 -9.11 15.48
C LEU A 139 -7.36 -7.69 15.72
N LYS A 140 -6.68 -6.72 15.16
CA LYS A 140 -7.17 -5.36 14.97
C LYS A 140 -7.80 -5.27 13.58
N SER A 141 -8.89 -4.57 13.43
CA SER A 141 -9.54 -4.43 12.13
C SER A 141 -10.00 -3.02 11.86
N THR A 142 -10.03 -2.64 10.59
CA THR A 142 -10.62 -1.39 10.10
C THR A 142 -11.43 -1.65 8.84
N ASN A 143 -12.49 -0.87 8.66
CA ASN A 143 -13.28 -0.88 7.43
C ASN A 143 -12.75 0.19 6.49
N VAL A 144 -12.58 -0.17 5.23
CA VAL A 144 -12.14 0.73 4.18
C VAL A 144 -13.00 0.60 2.93
N MET A 145 -12.91 1.57 2.05
CA MET A 145 -13.60 1.59 0.76
C MET A 145 -12.56 1.73 -0.36
N ALA A 146 -12.71 0.97 -1.43
CA ALA A 146 -11.88 1.14 -2.60
C ALA A 146 -12.26 2.43 -3.35
N SER A 147 -11.35 3.40 -3.43
CA SER A 147 -11.51 4.61 -4.24
C SER A 147 -10.94 4.44 -5.64
N GLY A 148 -10.04 3.49 -5.85
CA GLY A 148 -9.44 3.21 -7.13
C GLY A 148 -8.90 1.80 -7.26
N ILE A 149 -8.62 1.44 -8.49
CA ILE A 149 -7.97 0.19 -8.88
C ILE A 149 -6.75 0.56 -9.71
N PHE A 150 -5.61 -0.06 -9.43
CA PHE A 150 -4.39 0.15 -10.19
C PHE A 150 -3.96 -1.10 -10.95
N THR A 151 -3.15 -0.89 -11.96
CA THR A 151 -2.47 -1.96 -12.70
C THR A 151 -0.99 -1.65 -12.87
N LEU A 152 -0.16 -2.65 -12.58
CA LEU A 152 1.29 -2.61 -12.71
C LEU A 152 1.77 -3.88 -13.42
N ASN A 153 2.24 -4.85 -12.63
CA ASN A 153 2.56 -6.19 -13.09
C ASN A 153 1.68 -7.21 -12.37
N GLU A 154 1.67 -8.45 -12.85
CA GLU A 154 0.81 -9.51 -12.32
C GLU A 154 1.00 -9.74 -10.81
N GLU A 155 2.24 -9.77 -10.33
CA GLU A 155 2.54 -9.99 -8.92
C GLU A 155 1.96 -8.89 -8.03
N LEU A 156 2.21 -7.62 -8.36
CA LEU A 156 1.72 -6.47 -7.60
C LEU A 156 0.20 -6.28 -7.74
N ASN A 157 -0.36 -6.55 -8.91
CA ASN A 157 -1.80 -6.51 -9.13
C ASN A 157 -2.55 -7.48 -8.22
N ASN A 158 -1.91 -8.61 -7.90
CA ASN A 158 -2.50 -9.65 -7.07
C ASN A 158 -2.23 -9.48 -5.57
N SER A 159 -1.24 -8.70 -5.18
CA SER A 159 -0.74 -8.72 -3.80
C SER A 159 -0.62 -7.37 -3.11
N LEU A 160 -0.80 -6.25 -3.81
CA LEU A 160 -0.54 -4.93 -3.25
C LEU A 160 -1.83 -4.08 -3.15
N VAL A 161 -1.94 -3.37 -2.03
CA VAL A 161 -2.99 -2.38 -1.77
C VAL A 161 -2.34 -1.12 -1.22
N PHE A 162 -2.70 0.04 -1.75
CA PHE A 162 -2.23 1.34 -1.27
C PHE A 162 -3.25 2.00 -0.36
N ALA A 163 -2.78 2.70 0.66
CA ALA A 163 -3.60 3.49 1.58
C ALA A 163 -2.80 4.69 2.11
N ASP A 164 -3.48 5.54 2.88
CA ASP A 164 -2.83 6.57 3.67
C ASP A 164 -1.89 5.93 4.71
N ILE A 165 -0.70 6.49 4.88
CA ILE A 165 0.33 5.96 5.79
C ILE A 165 -0.15 5.91 7.24
N ASP A 166 -0.95 6.88 7.67
CA ASP A 166 -1.44 6.94 9.05
C ASP A 166 -2.53 5.90 9.31
N LEU A 167 -3.38 5.59 8.31
CA LEU A 167 -4.31 4.46 8.39
C LEU A 167 -3.55 3.15 8.59
N VAL A 168 -2.48 2.94 7.82
CA VAL A 168 -1.68 1.70 7.89
C VAL A 168 -0.94 1.60 9.22
N LYS A 169 -0.28 2.67 9.68
CA LYS A 169 0.36 2.69 11.00
C LYS A 169 -0.64 2.39 12.11
N ASN A 170 -1.79 3.07 12.10
CA ASN A 170 -2.83 2.84 13.11
C ASN A 170 -3.37 1.42 13.10
N LEU A 171 -3.38 0.73 11.98
CA LEU A 171 -3.83 -0.66 11.90
C LEU A 171 -2.81 -1.62 12.54
N PHE A 172 -1.51 -1.35 12.42
CA PHE A 172 -0.43 -2.24 12.87
C PHE A 172 0.17 -1.88 14.25
N ASP A 173 -0.13 -0.71 14.81
CA ASP A 173 0.22 -0.31 16.19
C ASP A 173 -0.82 -0.88 17.19
#